data_f2840256e5d5f9b23af0f8e3f6ac291d
#
_entry.id   f2840256e5d5f9b23af0f8e3f6ac291d
#
_cell.length_a   1.000
_cell.length_b   1.000
_cell.length_c   1.000
_cell.angle_alpha   90.00
_cell.angle_beta   90.00
_cell.angle_gamma   90.00
#
_symmetry.space_group_name_H-M   'P 1'
#
loop_
_entity.id
_entity.type
_entity.pdbx_description
1 polymer ?
#
loop_
_entity_poly.entity_id
_entity_poly.type
_entity_poly.pdbx_seq_one_letter_code
_entity_poly.pdbx_strand_id
1 'polypeptide(L)'
;MLRYLPGPLSGLVMMLLLIINTLFWATPLLIFAVFKLISPIRSLRDLFSRASAACGQYWAAVNTVLGDTLLPTKWTIRGVDRLNMKGQYLVSSNHQSWNDIYVLMKAFDRRAPFFKFFIKQELIWVPVLGLCWWALDYPFMKRYSSKYLAKHPEMRGKDFETTKKVCARYQHIPVTILNFLEGTRFTRVKHADTRSPYTYLLKPKSGGFALALRALGENVNSLLDVTIVYPGGAKGFWDFMCGRVPEVIVEVRQITVPHAMYVGEYESDKQFRKTFQTWIGDMWAEKDQRIGELLAEAAGG
;
A
#
# COMPACT_ATOMS: atom_id res chain seq x y z
N MET A 1 1.91 12.22 -28.92
CA MET A 1 0.71 12.06 -29.77
C MET A 1 -0.54 11.62 -28.98
N LEU A 2 -0.45 10.62 -28.11
CA LEU A 2 -1.59 10.13 -27.32
C LEU A 2 -2.13 11.13 -26.26
N ARG A 3 -1.30 12.05 -25.78
CA ARG A 3 -1.72 13.13 -24.84
C ARG A 3 -2.75 14.13 -25.42
N TYR A 4 -3.00 14.09 -26.72
CA TYR A 4 -3.94 14.96 -27.42
C TYR A 4 -5.29 14.29 -27.73
N LEU A 5 -5.47 13.02 -27.31
CA LEU A 5 -6.74 12.34 -27.43
C LEU A 5 -7.80 12.95 -26.51
N PRO A 6 -9.07 12.99 -26.92
CA PRO A 6 -10.18 13.30 -26.01
C PRO A 6 -10.10 12.42 -24.75
N GLY A 7 -10.32 13.01 -23.58
CA GLY A 7 -10.14 12.31 -22.30
C GLY A 7 -10.80 10.92 -22.20
N PRO A 8 -12.06 10.73 -22.61
CA PRO A 8 -12.68 9.40 -22.59
C PRO A 8 -11.99 8.37 -23.50
N LEU A 9 -11.50 8.79 -24.67
CA LEU A 9 -10.76 7.92 -25.58
C LEU A 9 -9.40 7.55 -25.01
N SER A 10 -8.68 8.53 -24.42
CA SER A 10 -7.45 8.28 -23.67
C SER A 10 -7.67 7.28 -22.52
N GLY A 11 -8.76 7.43 -21.79
CA GLY A 11 -9.15 6.53 -20.70
C GLY A 11 -9.40 5.09 -21.18
N LEU A 12 -10.09 4.93 -22.31
CA LEU A 12 -10.33 3.60 -22.91
C LEU A 12 -9.03 2.94 -23.36
N VAL A 13 -8.16 3.69 -24.05
CA VAL A 13 -6.84 3.19 -24.50
C VAL A 13 -5.99 2.79 -23.28
N MET A 14 -5.91 3.65 -22.26
CA MET A 14 -5.15 3.36 -21.06
C MET A 14 -5.69 2.12 -20.33
N MET A 15 -7.02 2.00 -20.20
CA MET A 15 -7.66 0.83 -19.57
C MET A 15 -7.35 -0.45 -20.35
N LEU A 16 -7.45 -0.43 -21.67
CA LEU A 16 -7.13 -1.58 -22.52
C LEU A 16 -5.67 -2.00 -22.34
N LEU A 17 -4.74 -1.05 -22.33
CA LEU A 17 -3.31 -1.34 -22.15
C LEU A 17 -3.01 -1.89 -20.76
N LEU A 18 -3.67 -1.37 -19.72
CA LEU A 18 -3.56 -1.93 -18.35
C LEU A 18 -4.08 -3.37 -18.27
N ILE A 19 -5.19 -3.69 -18.95
CA ILE A 19 -5.73 -5.05 -19.02
C ILE A 19 -4.75 -5.96 -19.76
N ILE A 20 -4.27 -5.57 -20.93
CA ILE A 20 -3.30 -6.34 -21.72
C ILE A 20 -2.03 -6.59 -20.90
N ASN A 21 -1.46 -5.54 -20.29
CA ASN A 21 -0.29 -5.67 -19.42
C ASN A 21 -0.54 -6.62 -18.25
N THR A 22 -1.72 -6.55 -17.63
CA THR A 22 -2.09 -7.44 -16.52
C THR A 22 -2.17 -8.90 -16.98
N LEU A 23 -2.83 -9.19 -18.09
CA LEU A 23 -2.94 -10.55 -18.61
C LEU A 23 -1.57 -11.10 -19.06
N PHE A 24 -0.76 -10.25 -19.69
CA PHE A 24 0.60 -10.62 -20.11
C PHE A 24 1.47 -11.07 -18.94
N TRP A 25 1.55 -10.28 -17.86
CA TRP A 25 2.38 -10.60 -16.71
C TRP A 25 1.75 -11.60 -15.73
N ALA A 26 0.42 -11.70 -15.69
CA ALA A 26 -0.28 -12.73 -14.91
C ALA A 26 0.04 -14.13 -15.44
N THR A 27 0.18 -14.32 -16.76
CA THR A 27 0.46 -15.62 -17.37
C THR A 27 1.75 -16.25 -16.84
N PRO A 28 2.96 -15.68 -17.01
CA PRO A 28 4.18 -16.27 -16.48
C PRO A 28 4.18 -16.33 -14.95
N LEU A 29 3.58 -15.35 -14.27
CA LEU A 29 3.46 -15.34 -12.81
C LEU A 29 2.72 -16.60 -12.32
N LEU A 30 1.56 -16.91 -12.90
CA LEU A 30 0.78 -18.09 -12.53
C LEU A 30 1.47 -19.40 -12.93
N ILE A 31 2.18 -19.45 -14.05
CA ILE A 31 3.02 -20.60 -14.43
C ILE A 31 4.09 -20.84 -13.35
N PHE A 32 4.82 -19.83 -12.94
CA PHE A 32 5.81 -19.97 -11.87
C PHE A 32 5.16 -20.34 -10.53
N ALA A 33 3.94 -19.87 -10.24
CA ALA A 33 3.21 -20.27 -9.04
C ALA A 33 2.86 -21.76 -9.06
N VAL A 34 2.47 -22.33 -10.20
CA VAL A 34 2.23 -23.77 -10.36
C VAL A 34 3.53 -24.55 -10.12
N PHE A 35 4.64 -24.15 -10.74
CA PHE A 35 5.94 -24.81 -10.51
C PHE A 35 6.38 -24.71 -9.03
N LYS A 36 6.13 -23.57 -8.36
CA LYS A 36 6.37 -23.43 -6.92
C LYS A 36 5.57 -24.45 -6.10
N LEU A 37 4.30 -24.71 -6.47
CA LEU A 37 3.44 -25.65 -5.74
C LEU A 37 3.88 -27.10 -5.89
N ILE A 38 4.22 -27.51 -7.11
CA ILE A 38 4.58 -28.91 -7.40
C ILE A 38 6.02 -29.25 -7.05
N SER A 39 6.89 -28.24 -6.86
CA SER A 39 8.31 -28.47 -6.58
C SER A 39 8.51 -28.99 -5.14
N PRO A 40 9.14 -30.15 -4.94
CA PRO A 40 9.52 -30.66 -3.62
C PRO A 40 10.77 -29.96 -3.07
N ILE A 41 11.58 -29.34 -3.93
CA ILE A 41 12.89 -28.78 -3.59
C ILE A 41 12.73 -27.33 -3.14
N ARG A 42 13.19 -27.01 -1.93
CA ARG A 42 13.06 -25.66 -1.34
C ARG A 42 13.73 -24.57 -2.19
N SER A 43 14.94 -24.81 -2.70
CA SER A 43 15.65 -23.85 -3.53
C SER A 43 14.92 -23.50 -4.84
N LEU A 44 14.25 -24.48 -5.45
CA LEU A 44 13.40 -24.26 -6.62
C LEU A 44 12.14 -23.46 -6.27
N ARG A 45 11.50 -23.75 -5.14
CA ARG A 45 10.36 -22.94 -4.66
C ARG A 45 10.74 -21.49 -4.43
N ASP A 46 11.93 -21.26 -3.86
CA ASP A 46 12.45 -19.91 -3.65
C ASP A 46 12.77 -19.20 -4.97
N LEU A 47 13.30 -19.93 -5.95
CA LEU A 47 13.52 -19.44 -7.31
C LEU A 47 12.21 -19.01 -7.97
N PHE A 48 11.19 -19.87 -7.97
CA PHE A 48 9.90 -19.58 -8.58
C PHE A 48 9.15 -18.44 -7.83
N SER A 49 9.32 -18.35 -6.51
CA SER A 49 8.79 -17.20 -5.74
C SER A 49 9.42 -15.87 -6.17
N ARG A 50 10.75 -15.86 -6.38
CA ARG A 50 11.47 -14.69 -6.91
C ARG A 50 11.07 -14.36 -8.33
N ALA A 51 10.91 -15.36 -9.19
CA ALA A 51 10.45 -15.17 -10.57
C ALA A 51 9.02 -14.58 -10.61
N SER A 52 8.10 -15.10 -9.77
CA SER A 52 6.76 -14.54 -9.65
C SER A 52 6.79 -13.09 -9.16
N ALA A 53 7.61 -12.77 -8.16
CA ALA A 53 7.77 -11.40 -7.66
C ALA A 53 8.34 -10.46 -8.75
N ALA A 54 9.28 -10.94 -9.58
CA ALA A 54 9.82 -10.19 -10.71
C ALA A 54 8.73 -9.88 -11.75
N CYS A 55 7.82 -10.82 -12.04
CA CYS A 55 6.66 -10.55 -12.92
C CYS A 55 5.80 -9.39 -12.38
N GLY A 56 5.53 -9.37 -11.06
CA GLY A 56 4.81 -8.26 -10.41
C GLY A 56 5.56 -6.94 -10.52
N GLN A 57 6.88 -6.96 -10.33
CA GLN A 57 7.73 -5.78 -10.46
C GLN A 57 7.72 -5.21 -11.89
N TYR A 58 7.86 -6.08 -12.92
CA TYR A 58 7.81 -5.65 -14.32
C TYR A 58 6.42 -5.18 -14.73
N TRP A 59 5.37 -5.82 -14.23
CA TRP A 59 3.99 -5.33 -14.41
C TRP A 59 3.83 -3.91 -13.89
N ALA A 60 4.34 -3.61 -12.71
CA ALA A 60 4.30 -2.27 -12.13
C ALA A 60 5.13 -1.27 -12.95
N ALA A 61 6.34 -1.64 -13.38
CA ALA A 61 7.21 -0.80 -14.19
C ALA A 61 6.56 -0.44 -15.54
N VAL A 62 5.95 -1.41 -16.22
CA VAL A 62 5.22 -1.14 -17.48
C VAL A 62 4.04 -0.21 -17.25
N ASN A 63 3.25 -0.42 -16.17
CA ASN A 63 2.15 0.49 -15.83
C ASN A 63 2.66 1.92 -15.57
N THR A 64 3.82 2.08 -14.93
CA THR A 64 4.45 3.38 -14.71
C THR A 64 4.81 4.05 -16.03
N VAL A 65 5.45 3.31 -16.96
CA VAL A 65 5.80 3.82 -18.29
C VAL A 65 4.56 4.20 -19.09
N LEU A 66 3.51 3.39 -19.06
CA LEU A 66 2.23 3.70 -19.73
C LEU A 66 1.63 5.01 -19.19
N GLY A 67 1.61 5.20 -17.87
CA GLY A 67 1.12 6.43 -17.27
C GLY A 67 1.96 7.65 -17.65
N ASP A 68 3.29 7.54 -17.65
CA ASP A 68 4.18 8.63 -18.02
C ASP A 68 4.04 9.04 -19.49
N THR A 69 3.72 8.06 -20.34
CA THR A 69 3.58 8.29 -21.79
C THR A 69 2.21 8.85 -22.16
N LEU A 70 1.16 8.34 -21.50
CA LEU A 70 -0.23 8.59 -21.91
C LEU A 70 -0.94 9.65 -21.09
N LEU A 71 -0.62 9.78 -19.79
CA LEU A 71 -1.29 10.70 -18.89
C LEU A 71 -0.52 12.03 -18.79
N PRO A 72 -1.22 13.19 -18.83
CA PRO A 72 -0.59 14.51 -18.70
C PRO A 72 -0.26 14.88 -17.25
N THR A 73 -0.36 13.95 -16.31
CA THR A 73 -0.18 14.19 -14.88
C THR A 73 1.26 14.61 -14.58
N LYS A 74 1.43 15.74 -13.91
CA LYS A 74 2.71 16.19 -13.36
C LYS A 74 2.99 15.43 -12.07
N TRP A 75 4.22 14.91 -11.94
CA TRP A 75 4.63 14.13 -10.78
C TRP A 75 5.73 14.83 -10.01
N THR A 76 5.52 15.02 -8.70
CA THR A 76 6.55 15.46 -7.77
C THR A 76 6.75 14.36 -6.73
N ILE A 77 7.87 13.64 -6.80
CA ILE A 77 8.19 12.54 -5.90
C ILE A 77 9.48 12.88 -5.16
N ARG A 78 9.43 12.92 -3.82
CA ARG A 78 10.53 13.34 -2.93
C ARG A 78 10.83 12.26 -1.89
N GLY A 79 12.08 12.16 -1.44
CA GLY A 79 12.49 11.32 -0.30
C GLY A 79 12.66 9.83 -0.60
N VAL A 80 12.74 9.44 -1.87
CA VAL A 80 12.86 8.03 -2.31
C VAL A 80 14.31 7.60 -2.63
N ASP A 81 15.26 8.53 -2.64
CA ASP A 81 16.63 8.30 -3.15
C ASP A 81 17.47 7.34 -2.29
N ARG A 82 17.12 7.21 -1.00
CA ARG A 82 17.81 6.31 -0.06
C ARG A 82 17.20 4.92 0.01
N LEU A 83 16.15 4.65 -0.75
CA LEU A 83 15.52 3.34 -0.80
C LEU A 83 16.33 2.38 -1.67
N ASN A 84 16.22 1.09 -1.41
CA ASN A 84 16.87 0.06 -2.21
C ASN A 84 16.03 -1.22 -2.31
N MET A 85 16.26 -1.98 -3.37
CA MET A 85 15.53 -3.21 -3.69
C MET A 85 15.80 -4.38 -2.72
N LYS A 86 16.76 -4.25 -1.82
CA LYS A 86 17.08 -5.26 -0.80
C LYS A 86 16.54 -4.89 0.58
N GLY A 87 15.87 -3.75 0.70
CA GLY A 87 15.33 -3.24 1.96
C GLY A 87 14.10 -4.01 2.44
N GLN A 88 13.80 -3.85 3.73
CA GLN A 88 12.54 -4.24 4.32
C GLN A 88 11.86 -2.99 4.88
N TYR A 89 10.71 -2.65 4.33
CA TYR A 89 10.01 -1.42 4.65
C TYR A 89 8.59 -1.68 5.14
N LEU A 90 8.20 -0.98 6.19
CA LEU A 90 6.81 -0.82 6.55
C LEU A 90 6.37 0.58 6.10
N VAL A 91 5.31 0.67 5.32
CA VAL A 91 4.80 1.92 4.76
C VAL A 91 3.50 2.32 5.45
N SER A 92 3.47 3.55 5.95
CA SER A 92 2.29 4.25 6.40
C SER A 92 1.90 5.29 5.37
N SER A 93 0.69 5.23 4.83
CA SER A 93 0.20 6.23 3.87
C SER A 93 -1.20 6.71 4.21
N ASN A 94 -1.50 7.96 3.89
CA ASN A 94 -2.87 8.44 3.79
C ASN A 94 -3.57 7.84 2.57
N HIS A 95 -4.91 7.87 2.54
CA HIS A 95 -5.69 7.21 1.49
C HIS A 95 -6.83 8.11 1.00
N GLN A 96 -6.70 8.66 -0.20
CA GLN A 96 -7.67 9.59 -0.78
C GLN A 96 -8.43 9.00 -1.98
N SER A 97 -7.78 8.13 -2.76
CA SER A 97 -8.33 7.61 -4.01
C SER A 97 -7.94 6.16 -4.27
N TRP A 98 -8.64 5.48 -5.17
CA TRP A 98 -8.16 4.23 -5.77
C TRP A 98 -6.83 4.40 -6.48
N ASN A 99 -6.54 5.62 -6.94
CA ASN A 99 -5.30 5.96 -7.63
C ASN A 99 -4.07 5.85 -6.73
N ASP A 100 -4.23 5.91 -5.40
CA ASP A 100 -3.11 5.86 -4.45
C ASP A 100 -2.27 4.59 -4.59
N ILE A 101 -2.88 3.47 -5.00
CA ILE A 101 -2.14 2.22 -5.30
C ILE A 101 -1.20 2.43 -6.49
N TYR A 102 -1.70 3.06 -7.57
CA TYR A 102 -0.88 3.38 -8.73
C TYR A 102 0.20 4.41 -8.39
N VAL A 103 -0.16 5.43 -7.61
CA VAL A 103 0.76 6.48 -7.15
C VAL A 103 1.93 5.88 -6.36
N LEU A 104 1.64 4.99 -5.42
CA LEU A 104 2.66 4.29 -4.63
C LEU A 104 3.50 3.35 -5.50
N MET A 105 2.87 2.64 -6.43
CA MET A 105 3.55 1.78 -7.40
C MET A 105 4.59 2.57 -8.19
N LYS A 106 4.21 3.75 -8.68
CA LYS A 106 5.11 4.66 -9.39
C LYS A 106 6.20 5.23 -8.48
N ALA A 107 5.86 5.67 -7.27
CA ALA A 107 6.83 6.26 -6.35
C ALA A 107 7.94 5.27 -5.95
N PHE A 108 7.60 4.00 -5.80
CA PHE A 108 8.53 2.93 -5.39
C PHE A 108 9.10 2.12 -6.55
N ASP A 109 8.72 2.41 -7.81
CA ASP A 109 9.20 1.66 -8.97
C ASP A 109 10.73 1.62 -9.01
N ARG A 110 11.29 0.41 -9.01
CA ARG A 110 12.75 0.12 -8.99
C ARG A 110 13.55 0.78 -7.87
N ARG A 111 12.89 1.33 -6.84
CA ARG A 111 13.51 1.94 -5.66
C ARG A 111 13.35 1.11 -4.40
N ALA A 112 12.23 0.39 -4.29
CA ALA A 112 11.93 -0.51 -3.18
C ALA A 112 11.36 -1.83 -3.69
N PRO A 113 11.40 -2.93 -2.89
CA PRO A 113 10.76 -4.18 -3.25
C PRO A 113 9.28 -3.98 -3.55
N PHE A 114 8.74 -4.80 -4.47
CA PHE A 114 7.32 -4.76 -4.82
C PHE A 114 6.46 -4.85 -3.56
N PHE A 115 5.57 -3.88 -3.36
CA PHE A 115 4.83 -3.77 -2.12
C PHE A 115 3.72 -4.82 -2.01
N LYS A 116 3.47 -5.22 -0.78
CA LYS A 116 2.34 -6.07 -0.40
C LYS A 116 1.46 -5.30 0.58
N PHE A 117 0.17 -5.53 0.52
CA PHE A 117 -0.79 -4.95 1.44
C PHE A 117 -1.75 -6.01 1.96
N PHE A 118 -2.33 -5.76 3.12
CA PHE A 118 -3.31 -6.67 3.69
C PHE A 118 -4.62 -6.60 2.90
N ILE A 119 -4.94 -7.69 2.22
CA ILE A 119 -6.11 -7.81 1.32
C ILE A 119 -7.29 -8.40 2.08
N LYS A 120 -8.49 -7.90 1.83
CA LYS A 120 -9.71 -8.56 2.30
C LYS A 120 -9.82 -9.95 1.67
N GLN A 121 -10.19 -10.95 2.47
CA GLN A 121 -10.24 -12.34 2.00
C GLN A 121 -11.17 -12.51 0.79
N GLU A 122 -12.25 -11.76 0.71
CA GLU A 122 -13.20 -11.83 -0.40
C GLU A 122 -12.60 -11.44 -1.75
N LEU A 123 -11.51 -10.66 -1.75
CA LEU A 123 -10.84 -10.24 -2.98
C LEU A 123 -10.04 -11.35 -3.67
N ILE A 124 -9.90 -12.53 -3.05
CA ILE A 124 -9.34 -13.72 -3.71
C ILE A 124 -10.19 -14.14 -4.92
N TRP A 125 -11.47 -13.81 -4.92
CA TRP A 125 -12.41 -14.13 -5.98
C TRP A 125 -12.41 -13.13 -7.15
N VAL A 126 -11.59 -12.07 -7.07
CA VAL A 126 -11.43 -11.15 -8.21
C VAL A 126 -10.71 -11.90 -9.34
N PRO A 127 -11.33 -12.00 -10.53
CA PRO A 127 -10.76 -12.75 -11.65
C PRO A 127 -9.33 -12.31 -11.95
N VAL A 128 -8.44 -13.27 -12.19
CA VAL A 128 -7.01 -13.10 -12.46
C VAL A 128 -6.24 -12.49 -11.29
N LEU A 129 -6.63 -11.29 -10.81
CA LEU A 129 -5.90 -10.56 -9.77
C LEU A 129 -5.89 -11.30 -8.43
N GLY A 130 -6.99 -11.95 -8.03
CA GLY A 130 -7.06 -12.74 -6.81
C GLY A 130 -6.04 -13.87 -6.79
N LEU A 131 -5.91 -14.58 -7.92
CA LEU A 131 -4.92 -15.64 -8.10
C LEU A 131 -3.49 -15.08 -8.11
N CYS A 132 -3.25 -13.93 -8.74
CA CYS A 132 -1.95 -13.28 -8.74
C CYS A 132 -1.53 -12.86 -7.33
N TRP A 133 -2.43 -12.26 -6.54
CA TRP A 133 -2.14 -11.89 -5.14
C TRP A 133 -1.85 -13.12 -4.28
N TRP A 134 -2.61 -14.20 -4.46
CA TRP A 134 -2.36 -15.46 -3.77
C TRP A 134 -0.99 -16.04 -4.16
N ALA A 135 -0.65 -16.09 -5.45
CA ALA A 135 0.61 -16.59 -5.96
C ALA A 135 1.82 -15.78 -5.45
N LEU A 136 1.64 -14.48 -5.25
CA LEU A 136 2.61 -13.54 -4.69
C LEU A 136 2.66 -13.55 -3.15
N ASP A 137 1.96 -14.48 -2.48
CA ASP A 137 1.89 -14.58 -1.02
C ASP A 137 1.38 -13.30 -0.34
N TYR A 138 0.39 -12.61 -0.93
CA TYR A 138 -0.25 -11.49 -0.24
C TYR A 138 -1.05 -11.97 0.97
N PRO A 139 -1.06 -11.21 2.08
CA PRO A 139 -1.82 -11.56 3.27
C PRO A 139 -3.32 -11.31 3.08
N PHE A 140 -4.08 -12.38 2.90
CA PHE A 140 -5.55 -12.30 2.92
C PHE A 140 -6.06 -12.33 4.35
N MET A 141 -6.83 -11.31 4.73
CA MET A 141 -7.32 -11.10 6.09
C MET A 141 -8.85 -11.11 6.16
N LYS A 142 -9.39 -11.86 7.11
CA LYS A 142 -10.77 -11.69 7.54
C LYS A 142 -10.84 -10.51 8.49
N ARG A 143 -11.53 -9.45 8.09
CA ARG A 143 -11.74 -8.29 8.97
C ARG A 143 -13.03 -8.47 9.72
N TYR A 144 -12.94 -8.89 10.98
CA TYR A 144 -14.10 -9.01 11.84
C TYR A 144 -14.56 -7.64 12.35
N SER A 145 -15.86 -7.35 12.26
CA SER A 145 -16.41 -6.13 12.86
C SER A 145 -16.43 -6.25 14.39
N SER A 146 -16.35 -5.10 15.10
CA SER A 146 -16.46 -5.08 16.56
C SER A 146 -17.76 -5.75 17.05
N LYS A 147 -18.84 -5.63 16.33
CA LYS A 147 -20.12 -6.28 16.61
C LYS A 147 -20.04 -7.81 16.46
N TYR A 148 -19.28 -8.30 15.49
CA TYR A 148 -19.04 -9.74 15.32
C TYR A 148 -18.17 -10.29 16.43
N LEU A 149 -17.07 -9.59 16.77
CA LEU A 149 -16.15 -9.97 17.85
C LEU A 149 -16.80 -9.92 19.25
N ALA A 150 -17.83 -9.08 19.44
CA ALA A 150 -18.61 -9.08 20.66
C ALA A 150 -19.46 -10.35 20.83
N LYS A 151 -19.94 -10.91 19.70
CA LYS A 151 -20.73 -12.17 19.67
C LYS A 151 -19.84 -13.43 19.63
N HIS A 152 -18.60 -13.29 19.14
CA HIS A 152 -17.64 -14.37 18.94
C HIS A 152 -16.30 -14.03 19.59
N PRO A 153 -16.18 -14.01 20.93
CA PRO A 153 -14.95 -13.65 21.63
C PRO A 153 -13.75 -14.54 21.26
N GLU A 154 -14.01 -15.80 20.90
CA GLU A 154 -13.02 -16.80 20.48
C GLU A 154 -12.30 -16.43 19.16
N MET A 155 -12.84 -15.48 18.43
CA MET A 155 -12.25 -14.98 17.18
C MET A 155 -11.29 -13.81 17.42
N ARG A 156 -11.24 -13.28 18.64
CA ARG A 156 -10.27 -12.23 19.01
C ARG A 156 -8.85 -12.78 18.90
N GLY A 157 -7.97 -12.00 18.31
CA GLY A 157 -6.57 -12.39 18.12
C GLY A 157 -6.29 -13.32 16.93
N LYS A 158 -7.31 -13.93 16.28
CA LYS A 158 -7.08 -14.73 15.06
C LYS A 158 -6.48 -13.92 13.90
N ASP A 159 -6.85 -12.66 13.81
CA ASP A 159 -6.25 -11.73 12.83
C ASP A 159 -4.76 -11.52 13.11
N PHE A 160 -4.39 -11.48 14.41
CA PHE A 160 -2.99 -11.40 14.86
C PHE A 160 -2.20 -12.63 14.45
N GLU A 161 -2.68 -13.83 14.80
CA GLU A 161 -2.00 -15.08 14.45
C GLU A 161 -1.81 -15.24 12.94
N THR A 162 -2.83 -14.84 12.15
CA THR A 162 -2.75 -14.84 10.69
C THR A 162 -1.70 -13.83 10.21
N THR A 163 -1.69 -12.61 10.73
CA THR A 163 -0.71 -11.58 10.41
C THR A 163 0.69 -12.05 10.77
N LYS A 164 0.89 -12.59 11.97
CA LYS A 164 2.16 -13.12 12.46
C LYS A 164 2.70 -14.23 11.55
N LYS A 165 1.86 -15.21 11.16
CA LYS A 165 2.25 -16.30 10.25
C LYS A 165 2.68 -15.80 8.88
N VAL A 166 1.97 -14.78 8.36
CA VAL A 166 2.30 -14.21 7.05
C VAL A 166 3.57 -13.36 7.13
N CYS A 167 3.67 -12.48 8.12
CA CYS A 167 4.85 -11.64 8.30
C CYS A 167 6.12 -12.45 8.61
N ALA A 168 6.01 -13.60 9.30
CA ALA A 168 7.14 -14.49 9.51
C ALA A 168 7.77 -14.98 8.19
N ARG A 169 6.99 -15.09 7.11
CA ARG A 169 7.52 -15.43 5.78
C ARG A 169 8.37 -14.31 5.17
N TYR A 170 8.18 -13.08 5.63
CA TYR A 170 8.87 -11.91 5.10
C TYR A 170 10.11 -11.51 5.87
N GLN A 171 10.36 -12.10 7.06
CA GLN A 171 11.47 -11.71 7.94
C GLN A 171 12.86 -11.77 7.29
N HIS A 172 13.03 -12.63 6.28
CA HIS A 172 14.34 -12.86 5.65
C HIS A 172 14.37 -12.51 4.15
N ILE A 173 13.35 -11.82 3.65
CA ILE A 173 13.29 -11.43 2.25
C ILE A 173 13.03 -9.93 2.11
N PRO A 174 13.56 -9.28 1.06
CA PRO A 174 13.20 -7.91 0.75
C PRO A 174 11.69 -7.78 0.54
N VAL A 175 11.06 -6.84 1.23
CA VAL A 175 9.62 -6.62 1.14
C VAL A 175 9.26 -5.19 1.54
N THR A 176 8.25 -4.66 0.90
CA THR A 176 7.58 -3.41 1.29
C THR A 176 6.15 -3.75 1.70
N ILE A 177 5.79 -3.53 2.98
CA ILE A 177 4.44 -3.77 3.48
C ILE A 177 3.71 -2.44 3.60
N LEU A 178 2.66 -2.27 2.81
CA LEU A 178 1.85 -1.06 2.76
C LEU A 178 0.66 -1.16 3.71
N ASN A 179 0.47 -0.11 4.50
CA ASN A 179 -0.70 0.07 5.35
C ASN A 179 -1.28 1.48 5.16
N PHE A 180 -2.54 1.56 4.77
CA PHE A 180 -3.31 2.79 4.84
C PHE A 180 -3.89 2.93 6.24
N LEU A 181 -3.28 3.76 7.08
CA LEU A 181 -3.65 3.86 8.50
C LEU A 181 -5.09 4.34 8.74
N GLU A 182 -5.69 5.04 7.81
CA GLU A 182 -7.10 5.42 7.86
C GLU A 182 -8.06 4.22 7.77
N GLY A 183 -7.57 3.11 7.20
CA GLY A 183 -8.34 1.89 6.98
C GLY A 183 -9.49 2.02 5.97
N THR A 184 -9.67 3.21 5.42
CA THR A 184 -10.64 3.54 4.36
C THR A 184 -10.21 4.81 3.64
N ARG A 185 -10.73 5.05 2.43
CA ARG A 185 -10.47 6.30 1.70
C ARG A 185 -11.14 7.48 2.38
N PHE A 186 -10.41 8.59 2.42
CA PHE A 186 -10.90 9.87 2.90
C PHE A 186 -12.14 10.31 2.09
N THR A 187 -13.15 10.77 2.78
CA THR A 187 -14.25 11.57 2.22
C THR A 187 -14.69 12.58 3.26
N ARG A 188 -15.21 13.75 2.83
CA ARG A 188 -15.71 14.76 3.74
C ARG A 188 -16.80 14.24 4.67
N VAL A 189 -17.66 13.34 4.19
CA VAL A 189 -18.70 12.70 4.99
C VAL A 189 -18.07 11.87 6.11
N LYS A 190 -17.14 10.98 5.80
CA LYS A 190 -16.47 10.17 6.83
C LYS A 190 -15.64 11.02 7.79
N HIS A 191 -15.04 12.10 7.32
CA HIS A 191 -14.31 13.04 8.16
C HIS A 191 -15.23 13.66 9.21
N ALA A 192 -16.40 14.17 8.80
CA ALA A 192 -17.42 14.71 9.71
C ALA A 192 -17.97 13.63 10.66
N ASP A 193 -18.36 12.46 10.13
CA ASP A 193 -18.91 11.34 10.91
C ASP A 193 -17.97 10.84 12.01
N THR A 194 -16.67 10.77 11.70
CA THR A 194 -15.63 10.32 12.64
C THR A 194 -15.12 11.42 13.57
N ARG A 195 -15.56 12.66 13.35
CA ARG A 195 -15.06 13.85 14.08
C ARG A 195 -13.53 13.84 14.11
N SER A 196 -12.92 13.75 12.92
CA SER A 196 -11.46 13.72 12.82
C SER A 196 -10.88 15.04 13.39
N PRO A 197 -9.83 15.01 14.22
CA PRO A 197 -9.17 16.20 14.70
C PRO A 197 -8.23 16.84 13.65
N TYR A 198 -7.99 16.14 12.53
CA TYR A 198 -7.11 16.55 11.45
C TYR A 198 -7.89 17.30 10.38
N THR A 199 -7.23 18.13 9.60
CA THR A 199 -7.86 18.90 8.52
C THR A 199 -8.02 18.06 7.24
N TYR A 200 -7.01 17.28 6.89
CA TYR A 200 -6.91 16.56 5.63
C TYR A 200 -6.98 15.04 5.79
N LEU A 201 -7.04 14.52 7.01
CA LEU A 201 -6.91 13.09 7.30
C LEU A 201 -8.07 12.58 8.16
N LEU A 202 -8.39 11.28 8.03
CA LEU A 202 -9.20 10.57 9.01
C LEU A 202 -8.34 10.14 10.20
N LYS A 203 -8.97 9.78 11.33
CA LYS A 203 -8.27 9.22 12.48
C LYS A 203 -7.55 7.93 12.10
N PRO A 204 -6.27 7.76 12.47
CA PRO A 204 -5.51 6.55 12.17
C PRO A 204 -6.00 5.36 12.98
N LYS A 205 -6.03 4.18 12.35
CA LYS A 205 -6.33 2.88 12.97
C LYS A 205 -5.03 2.14 13.22
N SER A 206 -4.44 2.35 14.39
CA SER A 206 -3.10 1.87 14.73
C SER A 206 -2.99 0.36 14.97
N GLY A 207 -4.10 -0.35 15.26
CA GLY A 207 -4.06 -1.78 15.63
C GLY A 207 -3.40 -2.68 14.58
N GLY A 208 -3.86 -2.64 13.33
CA GLY A 208 -3.26 -3.45 12.25
C GLY A 208 -1.82 -3.08 11.95
N PHE A 209 -1.46 -1.81 12.16
CA PHE A 209 -0.09 -1.33 11.99
C PHE A 209 0.84 -1.83 13.12
N ALA A 210 0.38 -1.78 14.38
CA ALA A 210 1.10 -2.33 15.51
C ALA A 210 1.36 -3.83 15.34
N LEU A 211 0.37 -4.57 14.84
CA LEU A 211 0.51 -6.00 14.55
C LEU A 211 1.55 -6.28 13.47
N ALA A 212 1.52 -5.51 12.37
CA ALA A 212 2.48 -5.65 11.29
C ALA A 212 3.90 -5.30 11.77
N LEU A 213 4.06 -4.21 12.51
CA LEU A 213 5.34 -3.77 13.05
C LEU A 213 5.94 -4.83 13.99
N ARG A 214 5.16 -5.35 14.94
CA ARG A 214 5.59 -6.41 15.85
C ARG A 214 5.92 -7.71 15.11
N ALA A 215 5.14 -8.09 14.11
CA ALA A 215 5.33 -9.33 13.38
C ALA A 215 6.57 -9.32 12.47
N LEU A 216 6.94 -8.17 11.94
CA LEU A 216 8.17 -7.97 11.18
C LEU A 216 9.39 -7.80 12.09
N GLY A 217 9.19 -7.26 13.28
CA GLY A 217 10.25 -7.02 14.26
C GLY A 217 11.28 -5.99 13.78
N GLU A 218 12.46 -6.03 14.39
CA GLU A 218 13.57 -5.10 14.10
C GLU A 218 14.20 -5.29 12.71
N ASN A 219 13.79 -6.30 11.95
CA ASN A 219 14.23 -6.48 10.57
C ASN A 219 13.69 -5.40 9.62
N VAL A 220 12.65 -4.65 10.04
CA VAL A 220 12.19 -3.47 9.31
C VAL A 220 13.25 -2.39 9.39
N ASN A 221 13.97 -2.18 8.31
CA ASN A 221 15.04 -1.18 8.22
C ASN A 221 14.53 0.24 8.46
N SER A 222 13.29 0.54 8.05
CA SER A 222 12.68 1.85 8.19
C SER A 222 11.17 1.81 8.08
N LEU A 223 10.52 2.62 8.87
CA LEU A 223 9.14 3.04 8.62
C LEU A 223 9.16 4.16 7.57
N LEU A 224 8.45 3.94 6.46
CA LEU A 224 8.27 4.96 5.44
C LEU A 224 6.90 5.63 5.66
N ASP A 225 6.93 6.86 6.06
CA ASP A 225 5.74 7.70 6.18
C ASP A 225 5.51 8.43 4.86
N VAL A 226 4.51 7.97 4.11
CA VAL A 226 4.22 8.47 2.76
C VAL A 226 3.03 9.41 2.80
N THR A 227 3.22 10.60 2.28
CA THR A 227 2.19 11.62 2.11
C THR A 227 1.84 11.74 0.63
N ILE A 228 0.58 11.49 0.27
CA ILE A 228 0.06 11.66 -1.09
C ILE A 228 -0.85 12.88 -1.10
N VAL A 229 -0.61 13.78 -2.03
CA VAL A 229 -1.41 15.01 -2.21
C VAL A 229 -1.84 15.14 -3.66
N TYR A 230 -3.10 15.52 -3.85
CA TYR A 230 -3.68 15.86 -5.13
C TYR A 230 -4.08 17.36 -5.10
N PRO A 231 -3.24 18.29 -5.56
CA PRO A 231 -3.54 19.73 -5.50
C PRO A 231 -4.87 20.09 -6.18
N GLY A 232 -5.20 19.43 -7.29
CA GLY A 232 -6.50 19.57 -7.99
C GLY A 232 -7.65 18.76 -7.39
N GLY A 233 -7.48 18.20 -6.17
CA GLY A 233 -8.41 17.28 -5.51
C GLY A 233 -8.31 15.84 -6.02
N ALA A 234 -8.52 14.88 -5.11
CA ALA A 234 -8.54 13.46 -5.45
C ALA A 234 -9.71 13.13 -6.37
N LYS A 235 -9.42 12.49 -7.49
CA LYS A 235 -10.39 12.06 -8.50
C LYS A 235 -10.61 10.54 -8.46
N GLY A 236 -11.67 10.08 -9.15
CA GLY A 236 -11.92 8.67 -9.38
C GLY A 236 -10.88 8.02 -10.30
N PHE A 237 -10.86 6.67 -10.32
CA PHE A 237 -9.92 5.93 -11.16
C PHE A 237 -10.13 6.20 -12.66
N TRP A 238 -11.39 6.29 -13.09
CA TRP A 238 -11.72 6.62 -14.48
C TRP A 238 -11.25 8.03 -14.86
N ASP A 239 -11.41 9.01 -13.99
CA ASP A 239 -10.94 10.37 -14.24
C ASP A 239 -9.41 10.43 -14.37
N PHE A 240 -8.70 9.62 -13.57
CA PHE A 240 -7.25 9.49 -13.69
C PHE A 240 -6.85 8.90 -15.05
N MET A 241 -7.51 7.81 -15.47
CA MET A 241 -7.27 7.21 -16.78
C MET A 241 -7.57 8.18 -17.94
N CYS A 242 -8.55 9.06 -17.76
CA CYS A 242 -8.87 10.12 -18.73
C CYS A 242 -7.92 11.33 -18.68
N GLY A 243 -6.86 11.30 -17.85
CA GLY A 243 -5.89 12.40 -17.73
C GLY A 243 -6.44 13.64 -16.99
N ARG A 244 -7.50 13.50 -16.19
CA ARG A 244 -8.13 14.61 -15.45
C ARG A 244 -7.50 14.89 -14.09
N VAL A 245 -6.41 14.21 -13.73
CA VAL A 245 -5.59 14.48 -12.55
C VAL A 245 -4.36 15.24 -13.00
N PRO A 246 -4.30 16.57 -12.83
CA PRO A 246 -3.23 17.39 -13.38
C PRO A 246 -1.90 17.20 -12.67
N GLU A 247 -1.93 16.99 -11.35
CA GLU A 247 -0.74 16.88 -10.53
C GLU A 247 -0.91 15.90 -9.37
N VAL A 248 0.16 15.19 -9.05
CA VAL A 248 0.29 14.34 -7.86
C VAL A 248 1.62 14.60 -7.20
N ILE A 249 1.58 14.88 -5.89
CA ILE A 249 2.76 15.05 -5.05
C ILE A 249 2.85 13.87 -4.11
N VAL A 250 4.04 13.25 -4.06
CA VAL A 250 4.36 12.17 -3.13
C VAL A 250 5.62 12.56 -2.36
N GLU A 251 5.50 12.57 -1.05
CA GLU A 251 6.65 12.77 -0.18
C GLU A 251 6.83 11.55 0.72
N VAL A 252 8.04 11.02 0.76
CA VAL A 252 8.42 9.84 1.56
C VAL A 252 9.40 10.28 2.62
N ARG A 253 9.00 10.12 3.89
CA ARG A 253 9.81 10.41 5.06
C ARG A 253 10.21 9.10 5.72
N GLN A 254 11.49 8.89 5.95
CA GLN A 254 11.98 7.73 6.71
C GLN A 254 11.94 8.07 8.20
N ILE A 255 11.26 7.23 8.97
CA ILE A 255 11.12 7.39 10.42
C ILE A 255 11.82 6.22 11.11
N THR A 256 12.68 6.55 12.07
CA THR A 256 13.23 5.55 12.99
C THR A 256 12.16 5.14 13.99
N VAL A 257 11.84 3.85 14.02
CA VAL A 257 10.86 3.33 14.97
C VAL A 257 11.54 3.15 16.34
N PRO A 258 11.01 3.74 17.41
CA PRO A 258 11.54 3.50 18.74
C PRO A 258 11.46 2.01 19.09
N HIS A 259 12.52 1.46 19.73
CA HIS A 259 12.59 0.03 20.09
C HIS A 259 11.36 -0.43 20.90
N ALA A 260 10.88 0.39 21.83
CA ALA A 260 9.68 0.11 22.61
C ALA A 260 8.43 -0.20 21.76
N MET A 261 8.36 0.29 20.50
CA MET A 261 7.22 0.06 19.63
C MET A 261 7.19 -1.34 18.99
N TYR A 262 8.32 -2.06 18.99
CA TYR A 262 8.41 -3.44 18.47
C TYR A 262 8.03 -4.49 19.52
N VAL A 263 8.32 -4.25 20.81
CA VAL A 263 8.28 -5.28 21.85
C VAL A 263 6.98 -5.33 22.65
N GLY A 264 6.15 -4.29 22.58
CA GLY A 264 4.93 -4.19 23.36
C GLY A 264 3.76 -5.00 22.82
N GLU A 265 2.81 -5.35 23.68
CA GLU A 265 1.59 -6.09 23.32
C GLU A 265 0.39 -5.16 23.16
N TYR A 266 0.11 -4.77 21.90
CA TYR A 266 -0.95 -3.82 21.61
C TYR A 266 -2.36 -4.29 22.05
N GLU A 267 -2.64 -5.60 22.03
CA GLU A 267 -3.97 -6.12 22.35
C GLU A 267 -4.21 -6.27 23.87
N SER A 268 -3.23 -6.73 24.61
CA SER A 268 -3.34 -7.05 26.04
C SER A 268 -2.90 -5.90 26.95
N ASP A 269 -1.87 -5.13 26.57
CA ASP A 269 -1.32 -4.03 27.35
C ASP A 269 -2.00 -2.69 27.01
N LYS A 270 -2.84 -2.21 27.92
CA LYS A 270 -3.54 -0.92 27.77
C LYS A 270 -2.59 0.28 27.75
N GLN A 271 -1.53 0.23 28.57
CA GLN A 271 -0.55 1.33 28.66
C GLN A 271 0.26 1.42 27.36
N PHE A 272 0.78 0.28 26.91
CA PHE A 272 1.47 0.21 25.63
C PHE A 272 0.59 0.69 24.46
N ARG A 273 -0.67 0.22 24.43
CA ARG A 273 -1.64 0.65 23.42
C ARG A 273 -1.79 2.16 23.39
N LYS A 274 -1.92 2.81 24.54
CA LYS A 274 -2.03 4.26 24.65
C LYS A 274 -0.77 4.95 24.11
N THR A 275 0.41 4.51 24.54
CA THR A 275 1.70 5.02 24.08
C THR A 275 1.85 4.90 22.55
N PHE A 276 1.51 3.72 22.01
CA PHE A 276 1.56 3.47 20.57
C PHE A 276 0.58 4.35 19.79
N GLN A 277 -0.64 4.54 20.30
CA GLN A 277 -1.64 5.43 19.70
C GLN A 277 -1.21 6.89 19.73
N THR A 278 -0.56 7.33 20.80
CA THR A 278 0.01 8.69 20.87
C THR A 278 1.09 8.87 19.84
N TRP A 279 2.06 7.96 19.76
CA TRP A 279 3.14 8.01 18.76
C TRP A 279 2.61 8.06 17.31
N ILE A 280 1.61 7.24 16.99
CA ILE A 280 0.95 7.29 15.66
C ILE A 280 0.19 8.60 15.48
N GLY A 281 -0.46 9.11 16.53
CA GLY A 281 -1.19 10.37 16.51
C GLY A 281 -0.29 11.56 16.21
N ASP A 282 0.89 11.62 16.82
CA ASP A 282 1.88 12.66 16.61
C ASP A 282 2.41 12.65 15.17
N MET A 283 2.79 11.45 14.67
CA MET A 283 3.19 11.28 13.27
C MET A 283 2.09 11.71 12.30
N TRP A 284 0.83 11.45 12.66
CA TRP A 284 -0.33 11.78 11.83
C TRP A 284 -0.63 13.29 11.84
N ALA A 285 -0.42 13.97 12.97
CA ALA A 285 -0.54 15.42 13.09
C ALA A 285 0.53 16.14 12.24
N GLU A 286 1.79 15.69 12.29
CA GLU A 286 2.86 16.21 11.43
C GLU A 286 2.52 16.00 9.93
N LYS A 287 1.96 14.84 9.56
CA LYS A 287 1.52 14.57 8.18
C LYS A 287 0.39 15.50 7.76
N ASP A 288 -0.60 15.77 8.61
CA ASP A 288 -1.72 16.66 8.32
C ASP A 288 -1.24 18.10 8.05
N GLN A 289 -0.32 18.59 8.89
CA GLN A 289 0.35 19.88 8.67
C GLN A 289 1.10 19.87 7.33
N ARG A 290 1.88 18.83 7.07
CA ARG A 290 2.69 18.71 5.83
C ARG A 290 1.82 18.68 4.57
N ILE A 291 0.63 18.09 4.61
CA ILE A 291 -0.34 18.15 3.50
C ILE A 291 -0.73 19.60 3.22
N GLY A 292 -1.01 20.39 4.26
CA GLY A 292 -1.33 21.81 4.11
C GLY A 292 -0.19 22.62 3.45
N GLU A 293 1.05 22.37 3.87
CA GLU A 293 2.24 23.00 3.28
C GLU A 293 2.41 22.62 1.80
N LEU A 294 2.29 21.34 1.46
CA LEU A 294 2.41 20.86 0.08
C LEU A 294 1.31 21.42 -0.83
N LEU A 295 0.11 21.60 -0.30
CA LEU A 295 -0.99 22.26 -1.04
C LEU A 295 -0.69 23.75 -1.26
N ALA A 296 -0.11 24.44 -0.28
CA ALA A 296 0.29 25.83 -0.41
C ALA A 296 1.46 26.00 -1.40
N GLU A 297 2.48 25.11 -1.34
CA GLU A 297 3.58 25.05 -2.33
C GLU A 297 3.04 24.91 -3.76
N ALA A 298 2.06 24.01 -3.97
CA ALA A 298 1.47 23.78 -5.28
C ALA A 298 0.59 24.94 -5.78
N ALA A 299 0.03 25.74 -4.89
CA ALA A 299 -0.81 26.89 -5.25
C ALA A 299 0.02 28.16 -5.56
N GLY A 300 1.25 28.24 -5.08
CA GLY A 300 2.15 29.38 -5.27
C GLY A 300 3.16 29.23 -6.39
N GLY A 301 3.26 28.06 -7.01
CA GLY A 301 4.12 27.75 -8.15
C GLY A 301 3.33 27.53 -9.42
#